data_30246b1194ef4fb7e05a2c8c24df59bf
#
_entry.id   30246b1194ef4fb7e05a2c8c24df59bf
#
_cell.length_a   1.000
_cell.length_b   1.000
_cell.length_c   1.000
_cell.angle_alpha   90.00
_cell.angle_beta   90.00
_cell.angle_gamma   90.00
#
_symmetry.space_group_name_H-M   'P 1'
#
loop_
_entity.id
_entity.type
_entity.pdbx_description
1 polymer ?
#
loop_
_entity_poly.entity_id
_entity_poly.type
_entity_poly.pdbx_seq_one_letter_code
_entity_poly.pdbx_strand_id
1 'polypeptide(L)'
;VIDCTLVTCEKVAALDPDDRLLMRELQQRGLTVSIETWSDPGARWSSSRLCIVRSTWDYHERYGEFIAWVEHAASLTVLKNDPHVLRWNAHKSYLKELERLGVPVVPTAWVSRGEPCDLAQLAEERGWHDMVLKPARGAAAHQVTLVRRGTASFAAGQAKFWQLAQTQDVLVQPYLRSVVDWGERALIFFRGQYSHAVRKKPFDTVLVVGSRSSLVEPKREELDIAARALAAVPGRPLYARVDLLRDDEDRPCVNEVELIEPGLYLGVHEPARRRFADAVEHELQFATKSRRSNQCVISGLQ
;
A
#
# COMPACT_ATOMS: atom_id res chain seq x y z
N VAL A 1 -9.06 27.67 7.30
CA VAL A 1 -8.93 26.64 6.26
C VAL A 1 -7.74 25.77 6.62
N ILE A 2 -7.91 24.45 6.71
CA ILE A 2 -6.86 23.48 6.98
C ILE A 2 -6.09 23.23 5.68
N ASP A 3 -4.76 23.28 5.72
CA ASP A 3 -3.95 23.01 4.54
C ASP A 3 -3.96 21.53 4.18
N CYS A 4 -3.73 20.67 5.17
CA CYS A 4 -3.64 19.24 4.96
C CYS A 4 -4.34 18.47 6.09
N THR A 5 -5.16 17.46 5.74
CA THR A 5 -5.68 16.47 6.68
C THR A 5 -5.00 15.13 6.43
N LEU A 6 -4.38 14.57 7.47
CA LEU A 6 -3.85 13.21 7.46
C LEU A 6 -4.97 12.27 7.91
N VAL A 7 -5.35 11.36 7.03
CA VAL A 7 -6.49 10.46 7.26
C VAL A 7 -6.01 9.16 7.90
N THR A 8 -6.67 8.77 8.98
CA THR A 8 -6.39 7.58 9.78
C THR A 8 -7.63 6.73 9.98
N CYS A 9 -7.55 5.69 10.81
CA CYS A 9 -8.67 4.88 11.28
C CYS A 9 -8.82 4.93 12.80
N GLU A 10 -9.95 4.46 13.32
CA GLU A 10 -10.26 4.44 14.76
C GLU A 10 -9.20 3.70 15.58
N LYS A 11 -8.67 2.58 15.04
CA LYS A 11 -7.63 1.77 15.70
C LYS A 11 -6.32 2.54 15.90
N VAL A 12 -6.09 3.60 15.12
CA VAL A 12 -4.87 4.41 15.13
C VAL A 12 -5.23 5.90 15.10
N ALA A 13 -6.25 6.32 15.84
CA ALA A 13 -6.83 7.67 15.81
C ALA A 13 -5.80 8.81 15.98
N ALA A 14 -4.69 8.56 16.68
CA ALA A 14 -3.60 9.53 16.87
C ALA A 14 -2.52 9.47 15.77
N LEU A 15 -2.78 8.84 14.64
CA LEU A 15 -1.82 8.47 13.59
C LEU A 15 -0.75 7.46 14.04
N ASP A 16 -0.21 6.73 13.08
CA ASP A 16 1.01 5.96 13.26
C ASP A 16 2.18 6.85 13.70
N PRO A 17 3.11 6.37 14.54
CA PRO A 17 4.30 7.13 14.93
C PRO A 17 5.09 7.71 13.77
N ASP A 18 5.16 7.01 12.65
CA ASP A 18 5.88 7.42 11.45
C ASP A 18 5.16 8.60 10.75
N ASP A 19 3.82 8.53 10.65
CA ASP A 19 3.00 9.60 10.07
C ASP A 19 2.97 10.85 10.96
N ARG A 20 3.13 10.71 12.28
CA ARG A 20 3.33 11.86 13.18
C ARG A 20 4.61 12.64 12.90
N LEU A 21 5.65 11.97 12.36
CA LEU A 21 6.86 12.67 11.93
C LEU A 21 6.60 13.55 10.71
N LEU A 22 5.81 13.07 9.77
CA LEU A 22 5.34 13.90 8.64
C LEU A 22 4.52 15.09 9.14
N MET A 23 3.56 14.85 10.01
CA MET A 23 2.73 15.92 10.58
C MET A 23 3.57 17.05 11.17
N ARG A 24 4.56 16.68 12.00
CA ARG A 24 5.47 17.66 12.61
C ARG A 24 6.28 18.42 11.56
N GLU A 25 6.80 17.76 10.55
CA GLU A 25 7.54 18.38 9.46
C GLU A 25 6.68 19.40 8.72
N LEU A 26 5.42 19.07 8.39
CA LEU A 26 4.49 19.98 7.74
C LEU A 26 4.14 21.18 8.63
N GLN A 27 3.92 20.95 9.93
CA GLN A 27 3.67 22.03 10.89
C GLN A 27 4.87 22.98 11.07
N GLN A 28 6.10 22.45 11.08
CA GLN A 28 7.33 23.27 11.13
C GLN A 28 7.50 24.15 9.90
N ARG A 29 6.91 23.76 8.75
CA ARG A 29 6.85 24.57 7.53
C ARG A 29 5.69 25.59 7.53
N GLY A 30 4.96 25.71 8.64
CA GLY A 30 3.86 26.65 8.80
C GLY A 30 2.53 26.18 8.22
N LEU A 31 2.40 24.90 7.85
CA LEU A 31 1.13 24.35 7.36
C LEU A 31 0.21 23.99 8.52
N THR A 32 -1.09 24.29 8.36
CA THR A 32 -2.13 23.85 9.29
C THR A 32 -2.53 22.41 8.96
N VAL A 33 -2.21 21.47 9.87
CA VAL A 33 -2.47 20.05 9.68
C VAL A 33 -3.51 19.57 10.69
N SER A 34 -4.53 18.85 10.23
CA SER A 34 -5.48 18.11 11.06
C SER A 34 -5.33 16.60 10.88
N ILE A 35 -5.93 15.86 11.80
CA ILE A 35 -6.07 14.40 11.75
C ILE A 35 -7.56 14.11 11.77
N GLU A 36 -8.02 13.26 10.86
CA GLU A 36 -9.41 12.81 10.83
C GLU A 36 -9.46 11.30 10.59
N THR A 37 -10.40 10.64 11.26
CA THR A 37 -10.68 9.23 11.02
C THR A 37 -11.62 9.11 9.83
N TRP A 38 -11.29 8.24 8.86
CA TRP A 38 -12.06 8.12 7.61
C TRP A 38 -13.53 7.74 7.84
N SER A 39 -13.82 7.02 8.93
CA SER A 39 -15.16 6.55 9.30
C SER A 39 -15.93 7.51 10.21
N ASP A 40 -15.35 8.66 10.61
CA ASP A 40 -16.03 9.63 11.46
C ASP A 40 -17.08 10.42 10.65
N PRO A 41 -18.38 10.29 10.96
CA PRO A 41 -19.43 11.04 10.28
C PRO A 41 -19.38 12.55 10.58
N GLY A 42 -18.67 12.97 11.63
CA GLY A 42 -18.46 14.37 11.99
C GLY A 42 -17.30 15.05 11.28
N ALA A 43 -16.49 14.29 10.55
CA ALA A 43 -15.30 14.81 9.85
C ALA A 43 -15.68 15.81 8.73
N ARG A 44 -15.01 16.97 8.72
CA ARG A 44 -15.31 18.05 7.76
C ARG A 44 -14.30 18.10 6.62
N TRP A 45 -14.41 17.17 5.68
CA TRP A 45 -13.48 17.04 4.54
C TRP A 45 -13.37 18.31 3.70
N SER A 46 -14.46 19.06 3.52
CA SER A 46 -14.47 20.33 2.78
C SER A 46 -13.66 21.45 3.43
N SER A 47 -13.33 21.35 4.72
CA SER A 47 -12.50 22.33 5.43
C SER A 47 -11.01 22.25 5.06
N SER A 48 -10.58 21.15 4.45
CA SER A 48 -9.20 20.88 4.05
C SER A 48 -8.96 21.17 2.58
N ARG A 49 -7.78 21.68 2.26
CA ARG A 49 -7.35 21.88 0.86
C ARG A 49 -6.88 20.55 0.25
N LEU A 50 -6.29 19.68 1.07
CA LEU A 50 -5.74 18.39 0.69
C LEU A 50 -6.00 17.37 1.81
N CYS A 51 -6.54 16.20 1.48
CA CYS A 51 -6.60 15.04 2.36
C CYS A 51 -5.63 13.96 1.86
N ILE A 52 -4.83 13.40 2.76
CA ILE A 52 -3.85 12.36 2.45
C ILE A 52 -4.21 11.10 3.24
N VAL A 53 -4.49 10.01 2.53
CA VAL A 53 -4.77 8.71 3.14
C VAL A 53 -3.46 8.17 3.73
N ARG A 54 -3.47 7.83 5.03
CA ARG A 54 -2.25 7.37 5.70
C ARG A 54 -2.47 6.09 6.50
N SER A 55 -2.88 6.18 7.76
CA SER A 55 -2.97 5.03 8.66
C SER A 55 -4.37 4.38 8.65
N THR A 56 -4.96 4.15 7.48
CA THR A 56 -6.32 3.59 7.33
C THR A 56 -6.32 2.05 7.30
N TRP A 57 -5.61 1.43 8.25
CA TRP A 57 -5.26 0.01 8.22
C TRP A 57 -6.44 -0.97 8.35
N ASP A 58 -7.63 -0.48 8.67
CA ASP A 58 -8.87 -1.25 8.76
C ASP A 58 -9.73 -1.20 7.48
N TYR A 59 -9.29 -0.50 6.42
CA TYR A 59 -10.07 -0.30 5.20
C TYR A 59 -10.53 -1.61 4.56
N HIS A 60 -9.73 -2.66 4.67
CA HIS A 60 -10.00 -3.97 4.09
C HIS A 60 -11.12 -4.72 4.82
N GLU A 61 -11.36 -4.45 6.09
CA GLU A 61 -12.44 -5.02 6.90
C GLU A 61 -13.80 -4.43 6.51
N ARG A 62 -13.82 -3.16 6.07
CA ARG A 62 -15.00 -2.37 5.73
C ARG A 62 -14.89 -1.76 4.33
N TYR A 63 -14.41 -2.57 3.37
CA TYR A 63 -14.01 -2.11 2.03
C TYR A 63 -15.10 -1.27 1.32
N GLY A 64 -16.36 -1.72 1.34
CA GLY A 64 -17.47 -0.99 0.69
C GLY A 64 -17.67 0.42 1.26
N GLU A 65 -17.59 0.55 2.58
CA GLU A 65 -17.72 1.83 3.28
C GLU A 65 -16.50 2.72 2.99
N PHE A 66 -15.29 2.13 2.98
CA PHE A 66 -14.07 2.88 2.66
C PHE A 66 -14.12 3.46 1.25
N ILE A 67 -14.55 2.68 0.24
CA ILE A 67 -14.67 3.19 -1.13
C ILE A 67 -15.76 4.27 -1.25
N ALA A 68 -16.90 4.10 -0.57
CA ALA A 68 -17.93 5.14 -0.52
C ALA A 68 -17.39 6.43 0.11
N TRP A 69 -16.61 6.32 1.19
CA TRP A 69 -15.93 7.44 1.79
C TRP A 69 -14.91 8.09 0.83
N VAL A 70 -14.11 7.32 0.11
CA VAL A 70 -13.13 7.82 -0.88
C VAL A 70 -13.83 8.71 -1.91
N GLU A 71 -14.96 8.25 -2.47
CA GLU A 71 -15.75 9.05 -3.43
C GLU A 71 -16.31 10.32 -2.80
N HIS A 72 -16.88 10.19 -1.60
CA HIS A 72 -17.42 11.32 -0.87
C HIS A 72 -16.34 12.37 -0.56
N ALA A 73 -15.23 11.97 0.04
CA ALA A 73 -14.13 12.88 0.37
C ALA A 73 -13.56 13.57 -0.89
N ALA A 74 -13.37 12.80 -1.96
CA ALA A 74 -12.84 13.33 -3.23
C ALA A 74 -13.81 14.34 -3.90
N SER A 75 -15.11 14.26 -3.66
CA SER A 75 -16.08 15.26 -4.13
C SER A 75 -15.98 16.59 -3.38
N LEU A 76 -15.41 16.61 -2.19
CA LEU A 76 -15.33 17.77 -1.29
C LEU A 76 -13.94 18.43 -1.24
N THR A 77 -12.90 17.66 -1.48
CA THR A 77 -11.50 18.10 -1.37
C THR A 77 -10.60 17.35 -2.34
N VAL A 78 -9.35 17.78 -2.47
CA VAL A 78 -8.33 16.99 -3.19
C VAL A 78 -7.90 15.82 -2.29
N LEU A 79 -8.14 14.60 -2.73
CA LEU A 79 -7.74 13.38 -2.02
C LEU A 79 -6.47 12.79 -2.64
N LYS A 80 -5.51 12.39 -1.83
CA LYS A 80 -4.27 11.70 -2.23
C LYS A 80 -4.04 10.43 -1.37
N ASN A 81 -3.72 9.29 -2.03
CA ASN A 81 -3.68 9.13 -3.49
C ASN A 81 -5.06 9.29 -4.11
N ASP A 82 -5.10 9.47 -5.43
CA ASP A 82 -6.36 9.73 -6.14
C ASP A 82 -7.32 8.53 -6.06
N PRO A 83 -8.66 8.72 -6.10
CA PRO A 83 -9.64 7.64 -5.91
C PRO A 83 -9.45 6.44 -6.84
N HIS A 84 -9.09 6.67 -8.10
CA HIS A 84 -8.86 5.58 -9.05
C HIS A 84 -7.59 4.78 -8.72
N VAL A 85 -6.55 5.41 -8.15
CA VAL A 85 -5.35 4.75 -7.66
C VAL A 85 -5.69 3.87 -6.45
N LEU A 86 -6.45 4.42 -5.49
CA LEU A 86 -6.90 3.68 -4.30
C LEU A 86 -7.73 2.45 -4.69
N ARG A 87 -8.70 2.60 -5.61
CA ARG A 87 -9.51 1.47 -6.09
C ARG A 87 -8.69 0.40 -6.80
N TRP A 88 -7.77 0.82 -7.67
CA TRP A 88 -6.89 -0.10 -8.40
C TRP A 88 -6.03 -0.91 -7.44
N ASN A 89 -5.50 -0.28 -6.39
CA ASN A 89 -4.60 -0.90 -5.44
C ASN A 89 -5.29 -1.75 -4.36
N ALA A 90 -6.58 -1.49 -4.10
CA ALA A 90 -7.32 -2.17 -3.03
C ALA A 90 -7.51 -3.67 -3.25
N HIS A 91 -7.32 -4.18 -4.46
CA HIS A 91 -7.34 -5.59 -4.80
C HIS A 91 -6.06 -5.99 -5.50
N LYS A 92 -5.38 -7.02 -5.02
CA LYS A 92 -4.05 -7.45 -5.54
C LYS A 92 -4.04 -7.92 -6.99
N SER A 93 -5.20 -7.96 -7.67
CA SER A 93 -5.28 -8.27 -9.11
C SER A 93 -4.44 -7.37 -10.00
N TYR A 94 -4.00 -6.22 -9.51
CA TYR A 94 -3.01 -5.39 -10.22
C TYR A 94 -1.71 -6.16 -10.52
N LEU A 95 -1.37 -7.18 -9.73
CA LEU A 95 -0.21 -8.04 -10.01
C LEU A 95 -0.36 -8.79 -11.34
N LYS A 96 -1.59 -9.19 -11.73
CA LYS A 96 -1.84 -9.78 -13.07
C LYS A 96 -1.55 -8.77 -14.19
N GLU A 97 -1.88 -7.51 -13.95
CA GLU A 97 -1.61 -6.44 -14.91
C GLU A 97 -0.10 -6.17 -15.02
N LEU A 98 0.61 -6.11 -13.90
CA LEU A 98 2.07 -5.99 -13.89
C LEU A 98 2.73 -7.14 -14.67
N GLU A 99 2.33 -8.38 -14.42
CA GLU A 99 2.83 -9.56 -15.11
C GLU A 99 2.58 -9.47 -16.63
N ARG A 100 1.36 -9.09 -17.06
CA ARG A 100 1.01 -8.89 -18.46
C ARG A 100 1.87 -7.81 -19.14
N LEU A 101 2.28 -6.79 -18.38
CA LEU A 101 3.19 -5.74 -18.85
C LEU A 101 4.67 -6.17 -18.78
N GLY A 102 4.95 -7.43 -18.45
CA GLY A 102 6.28 -7.99 -18.37
C GLY A 102 7.09 -7.55 -17.15
N VAL A 103 6.44 -6.97 -16.13
CA VAL A 103 7.10 -6.70 -14.84
C VAL A 103 7.23 -8.02 -14.09
N PRO A 104 8.43 -8.43 -13.65
CA PRO A 104 8.58 -9.61 -12.82
C PRO A 104 7.80 -9.49 -11.52
N VAL A 105 6.89 -10.43 -11.27
CA VAL A 105 6.12 -10.55 -10.03
C VAL A 105 6.36 -11.91 -9.39
N VAL A 106 6.13 -12.03 -8.10
CA VAL A 106 6.14 -13.35 -7.43
C VAL A 106 5.12 -14.25 -8.12
N PRO A 107 5.50 -15.46 -8.60
CA PRO A 107 4.58 -16.39 -9.24
C PRO A 107 3.33 -16.59 -8.41
N THR A 108 2.15 -16.44 -9.02
CA THR A 108 0.88 -16.43 -8.29
C THR A 108 -0.15 -17.33 -8.95
N ALA A 109 -0.70 -18.28 -8.20
CA ALA A 109 -1.92 -18.95 -8.55
C ALA A 109 -3.10 -18.19 -7.92
N TRP A 110 -4.07 -17.88 -8.74
CA TRP A 110 -5.26 -17.11 -8.35
C TRP A 110 -6.43 -18.04 -8.20
N VAL A 111 -7.05 -18.06 -7.03
CA VAL A 111 -8.26 -18.81 -6.76
C VAL A 111 -9.38 -17.83 -6.49
N SER A 112 -10.42 -17.89 -7.31
CA SER A 112 -11.58 -17.02 -7.18
C SER A 112 -12.42 -17.39 -5.97
N ARG A 113 -13.16 -16.43 -5.44
CA ARG A 113 -14.09 -16.69 -4.34
C ARG A 113 -15.05 -17.84 -4.69
N GLY A 114 -15.12 -18.83 -3.80
CA GLY A 114 -15.97 -20.01 -3.96
C GLY A 114 -15.40 -21.08 -4.89
N GLU A 115 -14.29 -20.84 -5.56
CA GLU A 115 -13.64 -21.81 -6.43
C GLU A 115 -12.99 -22.93 -5.60
N PRO A 116 -13.30 -24.22 -5.87
CA PRO A 116 -12.65 -25.33 -5.20
C PRO A 116 -11.18 -25.41 -5.62
N CYS A 117 -10.29 -25.56 -4.67
CA CYS A 117 -8.87 -25.75 -4.92
C CYS A 117 -8.25 -26.66 -3.86
N ASP A 118 -7.57 -27.69 -4.32
CA ASP A 118 -6.73 -28.55 -3.49
C ASP A 118 -5.29 -28.00 -3.52
N LEU A 119 -4.81 -27.55 -2.39
CA LEU A 119 -3.45 -26.99 -2.29
C LEU A 119 -2.37 -28.04 -2.56
N ALA A 120 -2.63 -29.34 -2.29
CA ALA A 120 -1.65 -30.39 -2.58
C ALA A 120 -1.51 -30.61 -4.09
N GLN A 121 -2.63 -30.65 -4.80
CA GLN A 121 -2.65 -30.73 -6.25
C GLN A 121 -1.99 -29.48 -6.87
N LEU A 122 -2.38 -28.30 -6.44
CA LEU A 122 -1.80 -27.04 -6.91
C LEU A 122 -0.28 -26.99 -6.70
N ALA A 123 0.19 -27.41 -5.51
CA ALA A 123 1.61 -27.46 -5.20
C ALA A 123 2.37 -28.41 -6.13
N GLU A 124 1.78 -29.57 -6.47
CA GLU A 124 2.37 -30.54 -7.39
C GLU A 124 2.42 -30.02 -8.82
N GLU A 125 1.32 -29.46 -9.32
CA GLU A 125 1.23 -28.87 -10.68
C GLU A 125 2.21 -27.72 -10.89
N ARG A 126 2.47 -26.93 -9.83
CA ARG A 126 3.37 -25.77 -9.85
C ARG A 126 4.82 -26.10 -9.44
N GLY A 127 5.07 -27.30 -8.93
CA GLY A 127 6.39 -27.64 -8.37
C GLY A 127 6.73 -26.87 -7.07
N TRP A 128 5.71 -26.39 -6.35
CA TRP A 128 5.93 -25.62 -5.11
C TRP A 128 5.93 -26.54 -3.89
N HIS A 129 6.94 -26.38 -3.03
CA HIS A 129 7.03 -27.14 -1.77
C HIS A 129 6.30 -26.42 -0.64
N ASP A 130 6.72 -25.22 -0.33
CA ASP A 130 6.12 -24.35 0.68
C ASP A 130 5.38 -23.20 -0.02
N MET A 131 4.22 -22.81 0.49
CA MET A 131 3.38 -21.82 -0.12
C MET A 131 2.95 -20.75 0.88
N VAL A 132 2.68 -19.55 0.38
CA VAL A 132 2.10 -18.44 1.12
C VAL A 132 0.70 -18.18 0.58
N LEU A 133 -0.29 -18.21 1.46
CA LEU A 133 -1.66 -17.82 1.16
C LEU A 133 -1.85 -16.36 1.53
N LYS A 134 -2.42 -15.58 0.63
CA LYS A 134 -2.73 -14.16 0.86
C LYS A 134 -4.16 -13.85 0.42
N PRO A 135 -4.95 -13.12 1.20
CA PRO A 135 -6.20 -12.58 0.72
C PRO A 135 -5.93 -11.56 -0.41
N ALA A 136 -6.78 -11.53 -1.43
CA ALA A 136 -6.64 -10.56 -2.52
C ALA A 136 -6.90 -9.11 -2.06
N ARG A 137 -7.69 -8.95 -0.98
CA ARG A 137 -7.83 -7.68 -0.24
C ARG A 137 -7.31 -7.88 1.17
N GLY A 138 -6.38 -7.06 1.59
CA GLY A 138 -5.80 -7.15 2.93
C GLY A 138 -4.66 -6.18 3.12
N ALA A 139 -4.46 -5.75 4.35
CA ALA A 139 -3.41 -4.86 4.81
C ALA A 139 -2.60 -5.52 5.94
N ALA A 140 -1.40 -5.01 6.23
CA ALA A 140 -0.58 -5.38 7.38
C ALA A 140 -0.39 -6.89 7.58
N ALA A 141 -0.19 -7.65 6.51
CA ALA A 141 -0.09 -9.12 6.51
C ALA A 141 -1.30 -9.85 7.15
N HIS A 142 -2.45 -9.19 7.27
CA HIS A 142 -3.65 -9.78 7.83
C HIS A 142 -4.02 -11.06 7.06
N GLN A 143 -4.20 -12.17 7.80
CA GLN A 143 -4.55 -13.50 7.28
C GLN A 143 -3.52 -14.11 6.30
N VAL A 144 -2.32 -13.57 6.15
CA VAL A 144 -1.23 -14.22 5.43
C VAL A 144 -0.83 -15.48 6.18
N THR A 145 -0.76 -16.60 5.48
CA THR A 145 -0.51 -17.91 6.09
C THR A 145 0.58 -18.67 5.32
N LEU A 146 1.61 -19.11 6.02
CA LEU A 146 2.62 -20.01 5.47
C LEU A 146 2.14 -21.47 5.61
N VAL A 147 2.13 -22.20 4.51
CA VAL A 147 1.74 -23.60 4.41
C VAL A 147 2.96 -24.42 3.97
N ARG A 148 3.33 -25.42 4.76
CA ARG A 148 4.49 -26.28 4.47
C ARG A 148 4.05 -27.69 4.15
N ARG A 149 4.39 -28.16 2.94
CA ARG A 149 4.08 -29.52 2.48
C ARG A 149 4.79 -30.56 3.37
N GLY A 150 4.10 -31.66 3.63
CA GLY A 150 4.66 -32.76 4.46
C GLY A 150 4.72 -32.48 5.96
N THR A 151 4.12 -31.41 6.44
CA THR A 151 4.04 -31.09 7.87
C THR A 151 2.61 -31.13 8.40
N ALA A 152 2.44 -31.26 9.70
CA ALA A 152 1.12 -31.22 10.34
C ALA A 152 0.36 -29.88 10.09
N SER A 153 1.10 -28.80 9.77
CA SER A 153 0.50 -27.51 9.47
C SER A 153 -0.17 -27.44 8.08
N PHE A 154 0.06 -28.43 7.21
CA PHE A 154 -0.52 -28.43 5.87
C PHE A 154 -2.05 -28.53 5.90
N ALA A 155 -2.59 -29.47 6.69
CA ALA A 155 -4.05 -29.63 6.83
C ALA A 155 -4.71 -28.38 7.43
N ALA A 156 -4.07 -27.74 8.41
CA ALA A 156 -4.52 -26.46 8.96
C ALA A 156 -4.47 -25.33 7.91
N GLY A 157 -3.43 -25.33 7.07
CA GLY A 157 -3.29 -24.40 5.93
C GLY A 157 -4.40 -24.59 4.90
N GLN A 158 -4.73 -25.82 4.54
CA GLN A 158 -5.85 -26.14 3.66
C GLN A 158 -7.20 -25.65 4.23
N ALA A 159 -7.44 -25.90 5.54
CA ALA A 159 -8.65 -25.42 6.20
C ALA A 159 -8.73 -23.87 6.20
N LYS A 160 -7.62 -23.20 6.47
CA LYS A 160 -7.52 -21.75 6.43
C LYS A 160 -7.77 -21.20 5.03
N PHE A 161 -7.19 -21.85 4.01
CA PHE A 161 -7.45 -21.53 2.61
C PHE A 161 -8.94 -21.58 2.29
N TRP A 162 -9.64 -22.66 2.66
CA TRP A 162 -11.09 -22.80 2.44
C TRP A 162 -11.89 -21.67 3.09
N GLN A 163 -11.54 -21.30 4.33
CA GLN A 163 -12.20 -20.19 5.01
C GLN A 163 -12.03 -18.86 4.25
N LEU A 164 -10.83 -18.57 3.76
CA LEU A 164 -10.56 -17.37 2.97
C LEU A 164 -11.29 -17.39 1.63
N ALA A 165 -11.22 -18.50 0.89
CA ALA A 165 -11.81 -18.65 -0.44
C ALA A 165 -13.33 -18.55 -0.44
N GLN A 166 -14.01 -18.80 0.67
CA GLN A 166 -15.46 -18.58 0.80
C GLN A 166 -15.83 -17.08 0.79
N THR A 167 -14.96 -16.22 1.26
CA THR A 167 -15.26 -14.81 1.45
C THR A 167 -14.66 -13.90 0.41
N GLN A 168 -13.52 -14.27 -0.19
CA GLN A 168 -12.77 -13.43 -1.15
C GLN A 168 -11.86 -14.27 -2.03
N ASP A 169 -11.30 -13.64 -3.07
CA ASP A 169 -10.23 -14.23 -3.89
C ASP A 169 -8.98 -14.44 -3.05
N VAL A 170 -8.24 -15.50 -3.36
CA VAL A 170 -7.02 -15.88 -2.65
C VAL A 170 -5.85 -15.99 -3.63
N LEU A 171 -4.73 -15.43 -3.25
CA LEU A 171 -3.45 -15.64 -3.90
C LEU A 171 -2.72 -16.78 -3.21
N VAL A 172 -2.25 -17.74 -3.99
CA VAL A 172 -1.33 -18.78 -3.55
C VAL A 172 0.00 -18.54 -4.25
N GLN A 173 1.07 -18.36 -3.48
CA GLN A 173 2.40 -18.04 -3.98
C GLN A 173 3.43 -19.03 -3.41
N PRO A 174 4.55 -19.33 -4.11
CA PRO A 174 5.65 -20.07 -3.52
C PRO A 174 6.24 -19.29 -2.35
N TYR A 175 6.71 -20.00 -1.35
CA TYR A 175 7.53 -19.40 -0.29
C TYR A 175 8.95 -19.22 -0.80
N LEU A 176 9.31 -18.00 -1.11
CA LEU A 176 10.65 -17.66 -1.59
C LEU A 176 11.64 -17.59 -0.42
N ARG A 177 12.69 -18.41 -0.44
CA ARG A 177 13.70 -18.44 0.63
C ARG A 177 14.42 -17.11 0.82
N SER A 178 14.51 -16.32 -0.22
CA SER A 178 15.12 -14.98 -0.18
C SER A 178 14.54 -14.08 0.92
N VAL A 179 13.29 -14.33 1.35
CA VAL A 179 12.67 -13.57 2.45
C VAL A 179 13.47 -13.71 3.76
N VAL A 180 14.18 -14.83 3.99
CA VAL A 180 14.98 -15.05 5.19
C VAL A 180 16.36 -14.40 5.08
N ASP A 181 17.05 -14.65 3.99
CA ASP A 181 18.47 -14.29 3.84
C ASP A 181 18.64 -12.86 3.34
N TRP A 182 17.90 -12.49 2.29
CA TRP A 182 17.92 -11.16 1.68
C TRP A 182 16.92 -10.20 2.33
N GLY A 183 15.80 -10.73 2.86
CA GLY A 183 14.68 -10.00 3.41
C GLY A 183 13.74 -9.51 2.30
N GLU A 184 12.66 -8.86 2.69
CA GLU A 184 11.83 -8.11 1.77
C GLU A 184 12.34 -6.67 1.71
N ARG A 185 12.55 -6.14 0.50
CA ARG A 185 12.97 -4.75 0.32
C ARG A 185 11.80 -3.88 -0.07
N ALA A 186 11.53 -2.89 0.76
CA ALA A 186 10.53 -1.87 0.52
C ALA A 186 11.21 -0.64 -0.07
N LEU A 187 10.89 -0.30 -1.32
CA LEU A 187 11.37 0.89 -2.02
C LEU A 187 10.30 1.97 -1.96
N ILE A 188 10.63 3.12 -1.40
CA ILE A 188 9.70 4.23 -1.17
C ILE A 188 9.89 5.33 -2.22
N PHE A 189 8.76 5.82 -2.74
CA PHE A 189 8.71 6.84 -3.76
C PHE A 189 7.75 7.96 -3.35
N PHE A 190 8.12 9.20 -3.65
CA PHE A 190 7.25 10.37 -3.56
C PHE A 190 7.12 11.00 -4.93
N ARG A 191 5.88 11.13 -5.43
CA ARG A 191 5.56 11.64 -6.77
C ARG A 191 6.35 10.94 -7.89
N GLY A 192 6.54 9.61 -7.73
CA GLY A 192 7.28 8.79 -8.67
C GLY A 192 8.81 8.90 -8.57
N GLN A 193 9.34 9.73 -7.68
CA GLN A 193 10.78 9.84 -7.44
C GLN A 193 11.19 8.93 -6.29
N TYR A 194 12.25 8.14 -6.50
CA TYR A 194 12.83 7.31 -5.47
C TYR A 194 13.31 8.15 -4.28
N SER A 195 12.97 7.71 -3.08
CA SER A 195 13.37 8.37 -1.84
C SER A 195 14.41 7.56 -1.08
N HIS A 196 14.08 6.35 -0.69
CA HIS A 196 14.93 5.45 0.09
C HIS A 196 14.38 4.03 0.01
N ALA A 197 15.16 3.06 0.47
CA ALA A 197 14.73 1.70 0.62
C ALA A 197 15.08 1.16 2.01
N VAL A 198 14.23 0.27 2.51
CA VAL A 198 14.45 -0.46 3.74
C VAL A 198 14.37 -1.96 3.51
N ARG A 199 15.18 -2.70 4.24
CA ARG A 199 15.07 -4.15 4.36
C ARG A 199 14.15 -4.47 5.53
N LYS A 200 13.04 -5.15 5.25
CA LYS A 200 12.16 -5.74 6.27
C LYS A 200 12.64 -7.15 6.60
N LYS A 201 12.67 -7.51 7.88
CA LYS A 201 12.89 -8.91 8.28
C LYS A 201 11.58 -9.67 8.21
N PRO A 202 11.60 -10.97 7.81
CA PRO A 202 10.39 -11.76 7.70
C PRO A 202 9.71 -11.93 9.06
N PHE A 203 8.37 -12.00 9.02
CA PHE A 203 7.52 -12.32 10.17
C PHE A 203 7.65 -11.41 11.40
N ASP A 204 7.95 -10.14 11.22
CA ASP A 204 7.71 -9.14 12.25
C ASP A 204 6.20 -8.87 12.36
N THR A 205 5.52 -9.79 13.08
CA THR A 205 4.09 -9.70 13.43
C THR A 205 3.81 -8.61 14.47
N VAL A 206 4.82 -7.89 14.92
CA VAL A 206 4.64 -6.74 15.79
C VAL A 206 4.59 -5.48 14.94
N LEU A 207 3.41 -4.89 14.87
CA LEU A 207 3.05 -3.63 14.22
C LEU A 207 3.82 -2.39 14.76
N VAL A 208 5.08 -2.54 15.10
CA VAL A 208 5.94 -1.41 15.44
C VAL A 208 6.79 -1.11 14.21
N VAL A 209 6.28 -0.22 13.37
CA VAL A 209 7.04 0.36 12.27
C VAL A 209 8.37 0.87 12.84
N GLY A 210 9.48 0.31 12.39
CA GLY A 210 10.82 0.79 12.73
C GLY A 210 11.70 -0.10 13.59
N SER A 211 11.16 -1.09 14.34
CA SER A 211 11.99 -1.83 15.30
C SER A 211 12.95 -2.86 14.70
N ARG A 212 12.78 -3.25 13.42
CA ARG A 212 13.65 -4.22 12.71
C ARG A 212 13.85 -3.90 11.23
N SER A 213 13.61 -2.68 10.81
CA SER A 213 13.91 -2.22 9.46
C SER A 213 15.26 -1.52 9.43
N SER A 214 16.06 -1.79 8.43
CA SER A 214 17.35 -1.11 8.20
C SER A 214 17.37 -0.49 6.82
N LEU A 215 17.99 0.69 6.71
CA LEU A 215 18.25 1.29 5.41
C LEU A 215 19.12 0.34 4.56
N VAL A 216 18.79 0.26 3.29
CA VAL A 216 19.58 -0.47 2.30
C VAL A 216 19.70 0.36 1.03
N GLU A 217 20.82 0.16 0.33
CA GLU A 217 21.00 0.73 -1.00
C GLU A 217 20.44 -0.28 -2.02
N PRO A 218 19.41 0.07 -2.81
CA PRO A 218 18.89 -0.81 -3.83
C PRO A 218 19.83 -0.88 -5.01
N LYS A 219 19.95 -2.06 -5.62
CA LYS A 219 20.63 -2.22 -6.88
C LYS A 219 19.83 -1.56 -8.01
N ARG A 220 20.50 -1.25 -9.12
CA ARG A 220 19.86 -0.66 -10.30
C ARG A 220 18.69 -1.48 -10.82
N GLU A 221 18.85 -2.80 -10.88
CA GLU A 221 17.81 -3.74 -11.30
C GLU A 221 16.52 -3.63 -10.45
N GLU A 222 16.67 -3.39 -9.13
CA GLU A 222 15.55 -3.23 -8.20
C GLU A 222 14.80 -1.91 -8.45
N LEU A 223 15.55 -0.84 -8.70
CA LEU A 223 14.97 0.47 -9.07
C LEU A 223 14.26 0.40 -10.42
N ASP A 224 14.84 -0.29 -11.41
CA ASP A 224 14.25 -0.41 -12.75
C ASP A 224 12.93 -1.21 -12.70
N ILE A 225 12.86 -2.29 -11.91
CA ILE A 225 11.62 -3.07 -11.71
C ILE A 225 10.57 -2.25 -10.97
N ALA A 226 10.96 -1.56 -9.89
CA ALA A 226 10.03 -0.72 -9.14
C ALA A 226 9.49 0.44 -10.01
N ALA A 227 10.33 1.07 -10.83
CA ALA A 227 9.91 2.12 -11.76
C ALA A 227 8.91 1.58 -12.81
N ARG A 228 9.13 0.37 -13.35
CA ARG A 228 8.20 -0.29 -14.28
C ARG A 228 6.88 -0.62 -13.60
N ALA A 229 6.89 -1.10 -12.36
CA ALA A 229 5.68 -1.35 -11.59
C ALA A 229 4.88 -0.06 -11.36
N LEU A 230 5.55 1.04 -11.02
CA LEU A 230 4.89 2.34 -10.83
C LEU A 230 4.38 2.96 -12.13
N ALA A 231 5.00 2.65 -13.27
CA ALA A 231 4.52 3.11 -14.59
C ALA A 231 3.17 2.49 -14.98
N ALA A 232 2.80 1.34 -14.39
CA ALA A 232 1.50 0.70 -14.59
C ALA A 232 0.39 1.29 -13.71
N VAL A 233 0.74 2.06 -12.68
CA VAL A 233 -0.25 2.69 -11.78
C VAL A 233 -1.09 3.71 -12.56
N PRO A 234 -2.43 3.66 -12.49
CA PRO A 234 -3.28 4.63 -13.17
C PRO A 234 -3.13 6.01 -12.51
N GLY A 235 -2.33 6.90 -13.11
CA GLY A 235 -2.07 8.24 -12.61
C GLY A 235 -0.73 8.41 -11.88
N ARG A 236 -0.62 9.49 -11.11
CA ARG A 236 0.62 9.83 -10.41
C ARG A 236 0.38 9.83 -8.90
N PRO A 237 0.77 8.75 -8.20
CA PRO A 237 0.60 8.69 -6.76
C PRO A 237 1.50 9.72 -6.06
N LEU A 238 0.99 10.35 -4.99
CA LEU A 238 1.77 11.21 -4.12
C LEU A 238 2.87 10.43 -3.41
N TYR A 239 2.55 9.23 -2.98
CA TYR A 239 3.47 8.27 -2.35
C TYR A 239 3.19 6.86 -2.86
N ALA A 240 4.22 6.04 -2.86
CA ALA A 240 4.14 4.62 -3.18
C ALA A 240 5.22 3.85 -2.43
N ARG A 241 4.93 2.58 -2.14
CA ARG A 241 5.91 1.60 -1.71
C ARG A 241 5.85 0.39 -2.63
N VAL A 242 7.00 -0.01 -3.15
CA VAL A 242 7.15 -1.23 -3.95
C VAL A 242 7.96 -2.22 -3.14
N ASP A 243 7.34 -3.35 -2.80
CA ASP A 243 7.95 -4.42 -2.02
C ASP A 243 8.49 -5.50 -2.96
N LEU A 244 9.78 -5.78 -2.84
CA LEU A 244 10.50 -6.73 -3.69
C LEU A 244 10.97 -7.94 -2.88
N LEU A 245 10.93 -9.10 -3.52
CA LEU A 245 11.62 -10.32 -3.13
C LEU A 245 12.56 -10.76 -4.24
N ARG A 246 13.32 -11.84 -4.03
CA ARG A 246 14.10 -12.51 -5.06
C ARG A 246 13.53 -13.89 -5.33
N ASP A 247 13.43 -14.24 -6.59
CA ASP A 247 13.06 -15.58 -7.03
C ASP A 247 14.21 -16.60 -6.78
N ASP A 248 13.99 -17.85 -7.15
CA ASP A 248 14.97 -18.92 -6.94
C ASP A 248 16.23 -18.78 -7.82
N GLU A 249 16.19 -17.93 -8.86
CA GLU A 249 17.33 -17.54 -9.69
C GLU A 249 18.00 -16.24 -9.23
N ASP A 250 17.71 -15.79 -8.00
CA ASP A 250 18.23 -14.55 -7.38
C ASP A 250 17.87 -13.26 -8.15
N ARG A 251 16.79 -13.27 -8.95
CA ARG A 251 16.30 -12.09 -9.67
C ARG A 251 15.24 -11.37 -8.86
N PRO A 252 15.24 -10.03 -8.79
CA PRO A 252 14.23 -9.30 -8.07
C PRO A 252 12.86 -9.40 -8.76
N CYS A 253 11.81 -9.58 -7.96
CA CYS A 253 10.42 -9.62 -8.40
C CYS A 253 9.51 -8.85 -7.43
N VAL A 254 8.44 -8.27 -7.96
CA VAL A 254 7.47 -7.51 -7.16
C VAL A 254 6.63 -8.47 -6.33
N ASN A 255 6.66 -8.30 -5.02
CA ASN A 255 5.78 -8.96 -4.08
C ASN A 255 4.48 -8.20 -3.88
N GLU A 256 4.56 -6.87 -3.76
CA GLU A 256 3.43 -5.98 -3.54
C GLU A 256 3.74 -4.55 -3.99
N VAL A 257 2.70 -3.80 -4.39
CA VAL A 257 2.73 -2.34 -4.55
C VAL A 257 1.69 -1.79 -3.60
N GLU A 258 2.10 -0.88 -2.71
CA GLU A 258 1.21 -0.27 -1.74
C GLU A 258 1.03 1.22 -2.01
N LEU A 259 -0.22 1.63 -2.23
CA LEU A 259 -0.61 3.00 -2.59
C LEU A 259 -1.72 3.56 -1.69
N ILE A 260 -2.24 2.76 -0.75
CA ILE A 260 -3.31 3.19 0.17
C ILE A 260 -2.71 3.67 1.48
N GLU A 261 -2.13 2.76 2.26
CA GLU A 261 -1.67 3.04 3.63
C GLU A 261 -0.28 2.47 3.95
N PRO A 262 0.70 2.55 3.04
CA PRO A 262 2.01 1.96 3.29
C PRO A 262 2.71 2.62 4.47
N GLY A 263 3.38 1.82 5.30
CA GLY A 263 4.43 2.34 6.15
C GLY A 263 5.56 2.89 5.28
N LEU A 264 5.93 4.14 5.49
CA LEU A 264 6.93 4.84 4.67
C LEU A 264 8.30 4.97 5.32
N TYR A 265 8.46 4.42 6.52
CA TYR A 265 9.73 4.36 7.25
C TYR A 265 10.41 5.73 7.44
N LEU A 266 9.62 6.77 7.67
CA LEU A 266 10.10 8.14 7.85
C LEU A 266 10.97 8.32 9.11
N GLY A 267 10.79 7.41 10.09
CA GLY A 267 11.61 7.37 11.29
C GLY A 267 13.02 6.82 11.05
N VAL A 268 13.20 5.98 10.04
CA VAL A 268 14.48 5.35 9.70
C VAL A 268 15.35 6.25 8.84
N HIS A 269 14.74 7.13 8.03
CA HIS A 269 15.46 8.02 7.11
C HIS A 269 14.95 9.45 7.18
N GLU A 270 15.59 10.28 8.01
CA GLU A 270 15.17 11.67 8.22
C GLU A 270 14.97 12.47 6.92
N PRO A 271 15.87 12.41 5.90
CA PRO A 271 15.65 13.13 4.65
C PRO A 271 14.34 12.79 3.92
N ALA A 272 13.76 11.59 4.17
CA ALA A 272 12.48 11.20 3.58
C ALA A 272 11.32 12.07 4.06
N ARG A 273 11.36 12.54 5.31
CA ARG A 273 10.32 13.43 5.86
C ARG A 273 10.25 14.72 5.05
N ARG A 274 11.41 15.33 4.76
CA ARG A 274 11.50 16.55 3.97
C ARG A 274 11.02 16.32 2.54
N ARG A 275 11.46 15.23 1.89
CA ARG A 275 11.03 14.87 0.53
C ARG A 275 9.52 14.66 0.45
N PHE A 276 8.93 14.02 1.47
CA PHE A 276 7.48 13.83 1.50
C PHE A 276 6.76 15.16 1.75
N ALA A 277 7.24 15.99 2.65
CA ALA A 277 6.68 17.34 2.86
C ALA A 277 6.79 18.21 1.60
N ASP A 278 7.92 18.19 0.88
CA ASP A 278 8.09 18.86 -0.42
C ASP A 278 7.03 18.38 -1.43
N ALA A 279 6.77 17.07 -1.47
CA ALA A 279 5.74 16.48 -2.32
C ALA A 279 4.34 16.98 -1.96
N VAL A 280 4.03 17.07 -0.66
CA VAL A 280 2.75 17.60 -0.15
C VAL A 280 2.57 19.08 -0.50
N GLU A 281 3.59 19.91 -0.27
CA GLU A 281 3.54 21.34 -0.62
C GLU A 281 3.31 21.55 -2.11
N HIS A 282 3.94 20.73 -2.94
CA HIS A 282 3.71 20.77 -4.39
C HIS A 282 2.23 20.48 -4.74
N GLU A 283 1.62 19.44 -4.14
CA GLU A 283 0.20 19.14 -4.37
C GLU A 283 -0.72 20.28 -3.89
N LEU A 284 -0.40 20.91 -2.77
CA LEU A 284 -1.14 22.07 -2.26
C LEU A 284 -1.11 23.27 -3.22
N GLN A 285 -0.01 23.50 -3.93
CA GLN A 285 0.09 24.57 -4.94
C GLN A 285 -0.88 24.31 -6.11
N PHE A 286 -1.02 23.04 -6.55
CA PHE A 286 -1.96 22.67 -7.62
C PHE A 286 -3.42 22.70 -7.15
N ALA A 287 -3.72 22.24 -5.93
CA ALA A 287 -5.06 22.31 -5.34
C ALA A 287 -5.61 23.74 -5.29
N THR A 288 -4.74 24.74 -5.05
CA THR A 288 -5.12 26.16 -5.03
C THR A 288 -5.45 26.68 -6.42
N LYS A 289 -4.71 26.27 -7.45
CA LYS A 289 -4.95 26.70 -8.84
C LYS A 289 -6.27 26.15 -9.37
N SER A 290 -6.58 24.89 -9.12
CA SER A 290 -7.82 24.23 -9.54
C SER A 290 -9.06 24.90 -8.94
N ARG A 291 -9.05 25.25 -7.66
CA ARG A 291 -10.17 25.97 -7.02
C ARG A 291 -10.39 27.38 -7.59
N ARG A 292 -9.33 28.10 -7.92
CA ARG A 292 -9.42 29.44 -8.54
C ARG A 292 -9.99 29.39 -9.95
N SER A 293 -9.62 28.40 -10.76
CA SER A 293 -10.14 28.19 -12.12
C SER A 293 -11.65 27.90 -12.10
N ASN A 294 -12.12 27.06 -11.16
CA ASN A 294 -13.53 26.74 -11.02
C ASN A 294 -14.37 27.95 -10.52
N GLN A 295 -13.81 28.80 -9.65
CA GLN A 295 -14.49 30.03 -9.21
C GLN A 295 -14.62 31.07 -10.33
N CYS A 296 -13.61 31.20 -11.20
CA CYS A 296 -13.68 32.10 -12.34
C CYS A 296 -14.72 31.68 -13.40
N VAL A 297 -14.94 30.36 -13.57
CA VAL A 297 -15.95 29.85 -14.53
C VAL A 297 -17.37 30.10 -13.99
N ILE A 298 -17.60 30.02 -12.68
CA ILE A 298 -18.92 30.27 -12.08
C ILE A 298 -19.25 31.78 -12.03
N SER A 299 -18.26 32.64 -11.81
CA SER A 299 -18.46 34.09 -11.77
C SER A 299 -18.55 34.76 -13.17
N GLY A 300 -18.24 34.04 -14.23
CA GLY A 300 -18.37 34.52 -15.62
C GLY A 300 -19.70 34.18 -16.31
N LEU A 301 -20.63 33.53 -15.58
CA LEU A 301 -21.97 33.13 -16.03
C LEU A 301 -23.11 33.93 -15.37
N GLN A 302 -22.79 35.06 -14.75
CA GLN A 302 -23.79 36.01 -14.22
C GLN A 302 -23.84 37.27 -15.06
#